data_bf8694cc7ab6738e6f1b03017f47e8e6
#
_entry.id   bf8694cc7ab6738e6f1b03017f47e8e6
#
_cell.length_a   1.000
_cell.length_b   1.000
_cell.length_c   1.000
_cell.angle_alpha   90.00
_cell.angle_beta   90.00
_cell.angle_gamma   90.00
#
_symmetry.space_group_name_H-M   'P 1'
#
loop_
_entity.id
_entity.type
_entity.pdbx_description
1 polymer ?
#
loop_
_entity_poly.entity_id
_entity_poly.type
_entity_poly.pdbx_seq_one_letter_code
_entity_poly.pdbx_strand_id
1 'polypeptide(L)'
;MIFARRAAPAARLVLASLLPALALSGCRIVRKPEVAGAPSAPPPTPTPTPPEVAKGEDPQLVVKKVEEPIVVAAWAEPKVLPEGGGQSQLLVRVQKRGGAPFPGVEVRFKASTGSLFSGGKILVTDKLGLTRDRITTKKTATVTLNAGGTRYTFQVPVGD
;
A
#
# COMPACT_ATOMS: atom_id res chain seq x y z
N MET A 1 -7.49 57.17 -17.15
CA MET A 1 -6.39 56.19 -17.34
C MET A 1 -6.99 54.86 -17.73
N ILE A 2 -6.73 54.47 -19.01
CA ILE A 2 -7.37 53.34 -19.68
C ILE A 2 -6.38 52.17 -19.63
N PHE A 3 -6.67 51.11 -18.89
CA PHE A 3 -5.86 49.86 -18.91
C PHE A 3 -6.40 48.89 -19.94
N ALA A 4 -5.61 48.68 -20.97
CA ALA A 4 -5.87 47.76 -22.07
C ALA A 4 -5.79 46.29 -21.63
N ARG A 5 -6.83 45.50 -21.94
CA ARG A 5 -6.89 44.07 -21.81
C ARG A 5 -5.99 43.42 -22.90
N ARG A 6 -4.99 42.64 -22.50
CA ARG A 6 -4.24 41.75 -23.39
C ARG A 6 -4.90 40.37 -23.36
N ALA A 7 -5.44 39.97 -24.50
CA ALA A 7 -5.89 38.61 -24.74
C ALA A 7 -4.67 37.74 -25.08
N ALA A 8 -4.56 36.55 -24.45
CA ALA A 8 -3.60 35.54 -24.79
C ALA A 8 -4.21 34.52 -25.76
N PRO A 9 -3.47 34.05 -26.79
CA PRO A 9 -3.99 33.10 -27.76
C PRO A 9 -4.00 31.66 -27.23
N ALA A 10 -5.06 30.95 -27.54
CA ALA A 10 -5.24 29.53 -27.28
C ALA A 10 -4.35 28.71 -28.24
N ALA A 11 -3.40 28.00 -27.73
CA ALA A 11 -2.66 26.96 -28.46
C ALA A 11 -3.44 25.65 -28.39
N ARG A 12 -4.09 25.27 -29.49
CA ARG A 12 -4.67 23.93 -29.70
C ARG A 12 -3.52 22.99 -30.05
N LEU A 13 -3.21 22.07 -29.15
CA LEU A 13 -2.33 20.94 -29.43
C LEU A 13 -3.21 19.74 -29.82
N VAL A 14 -3.22 19.41 -31.11
CA VAL A 14 -3.81 18.16 -31.65
C VAL A 14 -2.77 17.08 -31.45
N LEU A 15 -3.02 16.13 -30.58
CA LEU A 15 -2.16 14.96 -30.41
C LEU A 15 -2.82 13.76 -31.08
N ALA A 16 -2.16 13.32 -32.17
CA ALA A 16 -2.55 12.18 -32.98
C ALA A 16 -2.43 10.86 -32.22
N SER A 17 -3.47 10.05 -32.37
CA SER A 17 -3.56 8.68 -31.87
C SER A 17 -2.62 7.76 -32.64
N LEU A 18 -1.67 7.12 -31.96
CA LEU A 18 -0.99 5.93 -32.45
C LEU A 18 -1.43 4.74 -31.60
N LEU A 19 -2.23 3.88 -32.20
CA LEU A 19 -2.54 2.53 -31.70
C LEU A 19 -1.41 1.59 -32.12
N PRO A 20 -0.81 0.81 -31.23
CA PRO A 20 -0.11 -0.41 -31.62
C PRO A 20 -1.00 -1.63 -31.52
N ALA A 21 -0.98 -2.44 -32.58
CA ALA A 21 -1.67 -3.69 -32.75
C ALA A 21 -1.25 -4.75 -31.71
N LEU A 22 -2.24 -5.43 -31.14
CA LEU A 22 -2.04 -6.63 -30.32
C LEU A 22 -1.66 -7.82 -31.21
N ALA A 23 -0.50 -8.38 -30.94
CA ALA A 23 -0.13 -9.72 -31.43
C ALA A 23 -0.68 -10.78 -30.46
N LEU A 24 -1.58 -11.60 -30.95
CA LEU A 24 -2.05 -12.83 -30.31
C LEU A 24 -0.90 -13.88 -30.33
N SER A 25 -0.45 -14.33 -29.21
CA SER A 25 0.43 -15.50 -29.08
C SER A 25 -0.17 -16.52 -28.12
N GLY A 26 -0.81 -17.53 -28.66
CA GLY A 26 -0.46 -18.94 -28.58
C GLY A 26 -0.57 -19.56 -27.16
N CYS A 27 -1.78 -20.09 -26.84
CA CYS A 27 -1.96 -21.09 -25.78
C CYS A 27 -1.18 -22.37 -26.15
N ARG A 28 -0.09 -22.66 -25.46
CA ARG A 28 0.53 -23.99 -25.43
C ARG A 28 -0.11 -24.80 -24.31
N ILE A 29 -0.95 -25.75 -24.70
CA ILE A 29 -1.45 -26.80 -23.82
C ILE A 29 -0.30 -27.77 -23.55
N VAL A 30 0.26 -27.74 -22.34
CA VAL A 30 1.19 -28.75 -21.87
C VAL A 30 0.38 -29.93 -21.37
N ARG A 31 0.42 -31.03 -22.16
CA ARG A 31 -0.12 -32.32 -21.75
C ARG A 31 0.74 -32.87 -20.61
N LYS A 32 0.12 -33.15 -19.48
CA LYS A 32 0.69 -33.87 -18.34
C LYS A 32 0.98 -35.33 -18.77
N PRO A 33 2.22 -35.86 -18.62
CA PRO A 33 2.48 -37.27 -18.82
C PRO A 33 1.83 -38.07 -17.69
N GLU A 34 1.03 -39.02 -18.09
CA GLU A 34 0.46 -40.06 -17.25
C GLU A 34 1.58 -41.01 -16.85
N VAL A 35 1.95 -41.00 -15.58
CA VAL A 35 2.92 -41.94 -15.02
C VAL A 35 2.16 -43.15 -14.52
N ALA A 36 2.31 -44.25 -15.28
CA ALA A 36 1.84 -45.58 -14.92
C ALA A 36 2.57 -46.10 -13.67
N GLY A 37 1.79 -46.66 -12.75
CA GLY A 37 2.13 -47.80 -11.89
C GLY A 37 3.39 -47.67 -11.03
N ALA A 38 3.26 -47.11 -9.82
CA ALA A 38 4.21 -47.41 -8.76
C ALA A 38 3.77 -48.64 -7.97
N PRO A 39 4.67 -49.59 -7.67
CA PRO A 39 4.34 -50.78 -6.89
C PRO A 39 4.03 -50.44 -5.44
N SER A 40 3.04 -51.17 -4.93
CA SER A 40 2.55 -51.11 -3.56
C SER A 40 3.67 -51.21 -2.53
N ALA A 41 3.79 -50.17 -1.70
CA ALA A 41 4.71 -50.17 -0.56
C ALA A 41 4.22 -51.13 0.54
N PRO A 42 5.14 -51.81 1.24
CA PRO A 42 4.81 -52.69 2.34
C PRO A 42 4.23 -51.87 3.53
N PRO A 43 3.39 -52.48 4.38
CA PRO A 43 2.74 -51.80 5.51
C PRO A 43 3.78 -51.27 6.50
N PRO A 44 3.55 -50.09 7.08
CA PRO A 44 4.47 -49.48 8.03
C PRO A 44 4.57 -50.31 9.30
N THR A 45 5.80 -50.64 9.67
CA THR A 45 6.16 -51.26 10.94
C THR A 45 5.75 -50.30 12.09
N PRO A 46 5.15 -50.78 13.19
CA PRO A 46 4.79 -49.92 14.32
C PRO A 46 6.07 -49.30 14.92
N THR A 47 6.16 -48.00 14.85
CA THR A 47 7.23 -47.23 15.50
C THR A 47 7.05 -47.34 17.02
N PRO A 48 8.10 -47.68 17.79
CA PRO A 48 8.00 -47.67 19.26
C PRO A 48 7.69 -46.27 19.74
N THR A 49 6.69 -46.13 20.59
CA THR A 49 6.29 -44.91 21.29
C THR A 49 7.48 -44.40 22.08
N PRO A 50 7.92 -43.13 21.85
CA PRO A 50 8.93 -42.53 22.73
C PRO A 50 8.38 -42.38 24.13
N PRO A 51 9.21 -42.51 25.18
CA PRO A 51 8.78 -42.27 26.55
C PRO A 51 8.30 -40.84 26.71
N GLU A 52 7.16 -40.71 27.35
CA GLU A 52 6.54 -39.45 27.75
C GLU A 52 7.54 -38.62 28.57
N VAL A 53 8.19 -37.66 27.90
CA VAL A 53 9.08 -36.69 28.56
C VAL A 53 8.21 -35.76 29.36
N ALA A 54 8.41 -35.77 30.67
CA ALA A 54 7.78 -34.87 31.63
C ALA A 54 7.71 -33.44 31.12
N LYS A 55 6.52 -32.88 31.24
CA LYS A 55 6.14 -31.53 30.95
C LYS A 55 6.99 -30.54 31.77
N GLY A 56 8.16 -30.20 31.23
CA GLY A 56 8.90 -29.04 31.69
C GLY A 56 8.16 -27.81 31.21
N GLU A 57 7.70 -27.00 32.11
CA GLU A 57 7.17 -25.67 31.81
C GLU A 57 8.29 -24.89 31.12
N ASP A 58 8.20 -24.73 29.81
CA ASP A 58 9.02 -23.78 29.08
C ASP A 58 8.75 -22.39 29.68
N PRO A 59 9.77 -21.69 30.16
CA PRO A 59 9.61 -20.30 30.54
C PRO A 59 9.17 -19.55 29.28
N GLN A 60 7.92 -19.12 29.26
CA GLN A 60 7.39 -18.28 28.18
C GLN A 60 8.30 -17.05 28.09
N LEU A 61 9.17 -17.07 27.10
CA LEU A 61 9.88 -15.88 26.65
C LEU A 61 8.82 -14.88 26.19
N VAL A 62 8.35 -14.05 27.11
CA VAL A 62 7.55 -12.88 26.80
C VAL A 62 8.46 -11.95 26.03
N VAL A 63 8.51 -12.12 24.72
CA VAL A 63 9.14 -11.16 23.83
C VAL A 63 8.28 -9.90 23.91
N LYS A 64 8.64 -9.02 24.86
CA LYS A 64 8.08 -7.69 24.94
C LYS A 64 8.52 -6.99 23.67
N LYS A 65 7.63 -6.90 22.67
CA LYS A 65 7.84 -6.12 21.45
C LYS A 65 8.10 -4.69 21.90
N VAL A 66 9.36 -4.30 21.94
CA VAL A 66 9.75 -2.91 22.22
C VAL A 66 9.31 -2.12 21.00
N GLU A 67 8.22 -1.39 21.12
CA GLU A 67 7.80 -0.45 20.11
C GLU A 67 8.83 0.68 20.06
N GLU A 68 9.71 0.62 19.06
CA GLU A 68 10.63 1.73 18.83
C GLU A 68 9.82 2.99 18.53
N PRO A 69 10.10 4.12 19.21
CA PRO A 69 9.37 5.35 18.95
C PRO A 69 9.61 5.80 17.52
N ILE A 70 8.52 5.93 16.76
CA ILE A 70 8.53 6.33 15.37
C ILE A 70 8.12 7.79 15.23
N VAL A 71 8.66 8.45 14.20
CA VAL A 71 8.24 9.77 13.74
C VAL A 71 7.55 9.58 12.39
N VAL A 72 6.34 10.07 12.28
CA VAL A 72 5.55 9.98 11.05
C VAL A 72 5.30 11.38 10.51
N ALA A 73 5.66 11.61 9.26
CA ALA A 73 5.28 12.77 8.48
C ALA A 73 4.30 12.35 7.39
N ALA A 74 3.18 13.04 7.28
CA ALA A 74 2.17 12.77 6.27
C ALA A 74 1.73 14.07 5.60
N TRP A 75 1.58 14.03 4.27
CA TRP A 75 1.11 15.20 3.49
C TRP A 75 0.37 14.73 2.24
N ALA A 76 -0.31 15.68 1.60
CA ALA A 76 -1.03 15.46 0.35
C ALA A 76 -0.42 16.31 -0.78
N GLU A 77 -0.40 15.78 -1.99
CA GLU A 77 0.04 16.48 -3.19
C GLU A 77 -1.00 16.31 -4.32
N PRO A 78 -1.62 17.40 -4.79
CA PRO A 78 -1.54 18.77 -4.28
C PRO A 78 -2.12 18.90 -2.87
N LYS A 79 -1.66 19.91 -2.11
CA LYS A 79 -2.13 20.18 -0.74
C LYS A 79 -3.59 20.63 -0.70
N VAL A 80 -4.02 21.34 -1.75
CA VAL A 80 -5.39 21.83 -1.93
C VAL A 80 -5.87 21.34 -3.28
N LEU A 81 -7.05 20.75 -3.32
CA LEU A 81 -7.70 20.35 -4.56
C LEU A 81 -8.46 21.54 -5.17
N PRO A 82 -8.64 21.56 -6.51
CA PRO A 82 -9.41 22.62 -7.17
C PRO A 82 -10.89 22.57 -6.75
N GLU A 83 -11.62 23.64 -7.05
CA GLU A 83 -13.07 23.70 -6.93
C GLU A 83 -13.74 22.54 -7.68
N GLY A 84 -14.69 21.87 -7.06
CA GLY A 84 -15.30 20.66 -7.58
C GLY A 84 -14.55 19.37 -7.25
N GLY A 85 -13.41 19.46 -6.56
CA GLY A 85 -12.65 18.30 -6.09
C GLY A 85 -11.65 17.79 -7.11
N GLY A 86 -11.14 16.58 -6.88
CA GLY A 86 -10.13 15.99 -7.72
C GLY A 86 -9.43 14.83 -7.03
N GLN A 87 -8.20 14.63 -7.44
CA GLN A 87 -7.34 13.56 -7.00
C GLN A 87 -6.08 14.12 -6.33
N SER A 88 -5.73 13.61 -5.17
CA SER A 88 -4.49 13.96 -4.46
C SER A 88 -3.74 12.71 -4.07
N GLN A 89 -2.43 12.77 -4.17
CA GLN A 89 -1.51 11.75 -3.67
C GLN A 89 -1.30 11.97 -2.17
N LEU A 90 -1.47 10.92 -1.40
CA LEU A 90 -1.18 10.88 0.03
C LEU A 90 0.21 10.27 0.20
N LEU A 91 1.15 11.00 0.77
CA LEU A 91 2.50 10.55 1.02
C LEU A 91 2.72 10.43 2.52
N VAL A 92 3.37 9.36 2.92
CA VAL A 92 3.74 9.14 4.33
C VAL A 92 5.19 8.73 4.39
N ARG A 93 5.92 9.36 5.30
CA ARG A 93 7.30 9.00 5.65
C ARG A 93 7.34 8.57 7.10
N VAL A 94 7.86 7.38 7.33
CA VAL A 94 8.07 6.84 8.67
C VAL A 94 9.56 6.75 8.94
N GLN A 95 9.99 7.30 10.08
CA GLN A 95 11.38 7.34 10.50
C GLN A 95 11.49 6.88 11.95
N LYS A 96 12.64 6.34 12.31
CA LYS A 96 13.02 6.16 13.71
C LYS A 96 13.27 7.53 14.35
N ARG A 97 13.21 7.63 15.67
CA ARG A 97 13.44 8.88 16.42
C ARG A 97 14.78 9.56 16.09
N GLY A 98 15.78 8.81 15.63
CA GLY A 98 17.06 9.33 15.14
C GLY A 98 17.08 9.81 13.69
N GLY A 99 15.92 9.88 13.00
CA GLY A 99 15.81 10.33 11.61
C GLY A 99 16.10 9.26 10.55
N ALA A 100 16.53 8.08 10.93
CA ALA A 100 16.76 6.98 10.00
C ALA A 100 15.44 6.46 9.42
N PRO A 101 15.37 6.08 8.13
CA PRO A 101 14.19 5.49 7.52
C PRO A 101 13.76 4.23 8.26
N PHE A 102 12.44 4.01 8.36
CA PHE A 102 11.91 2.80 8.96
C PHE A 102 11.08 2.02 7.94
N PRO A 103 11.70 1.05 7.25
CA PRO A 103 11.00 0.20 6.29
C PRO A 103 10.16 -0.86 6.99
N GLY A 104 9.20 -1.43 6.25
CA GLY A 104 8.38 -2.54 6.72
C GLY A 104 7.30 -2.15 7.72
N VAL A 105 7.05 -0.86 7.93
CA VAL A 105 5.96 -0.39 8.81
C VAL A 105 4.63 -0.48 8.10
N GLU A 106 3.66 -1.09 8.75
CA GLU A 106 2.30 -1.14 8.27
C GLU A 106 1.61 0.21 8.43
N VAL A 107 1.03 0.69 7.35
CA VAL A 107 0.30 1.97 7.28
C VAL A 107 -1.09 1.72 6.73
N ARG A 108 -2.10 2.20 7.42
CA ARG A 108 -3.48 2.12 6.99
C ARG A 108 -4.11 3.50 6.91
N PHE A 109 -4.70 3.82 5.77
CA PHE A 109 -5.43 5.05 5.55
C PHE A 109 -6.93 4.85 5.72
N LYS A 110 -7.59 5.87 6.26
CA LYS A 110 -9.05 6.00 6.30
C LYS A 110 -9.42 7.44 5.97
N ALA A 111 -10.31 7.64 5.01
CA ALA A 111 -10.82 8.96 4.66
C ALA A 111 -12.27 9.13 5.17
N SER A 112 -12.62 10.34 5.60
CA SER A 112 -13.98 10.68 6.02
C SER A 112 -14.93 10.80 4.84
N THR A 113 -14.41 11.27 3.68
CA THR A 113 -15.14 11.46 2.42
C THR A 113 -14.24 11.09 1.26
N GLY A 114 -14.82 10.78 0.10
CA GLY A 114 -14.08 10.34 -1.08
C GLY A 114 -13.71 8.86 -1.04
N SER A 115 -12.89 8.45 -1.98
CA SER A 115 -12.40 7.07 -2.10
C SER A 115 -10.88 7.02 -2.13
N LEU A 116 -10.31 6.07 -1.40
CA LEU A 116 -8.89 5.74 -1.39
C LEU A 116 -8.60 4.69 -2.46
N PHE A 117 -7.49 4.81 -3.17
CA PHE A 117 -7.08 3.83 -4.16
C PHE A 117 -6.76 2.47 -3.52
N SER A 118 -6.16 2.48 -2.34
CA SER A 118 -5.93 1.26 -1.56
C SER A 118 -7.24 0.62 -1.04
N GLY A 119 -8.37 1.36 -1.05
CA GLY A 119 -9.61 0.91 -0.41
C GLY A 119 -9.50 0.72 1.10
N GLY A 120 -8.52 1.35 1.74
CA GLY A 120 -8.24 1.19 3.18
C GLY A 120 -7.48 -0.10 3.53
N LYS A 121 -6.86 -0.76 2.55
CA LYS A 121 -5.95 -1.89 2.77
C LYS A 121 -4.67 -1.42 3.47
N ILE A 122 -4.00 -2.36 4.10
CA ILE A 122 -2.70 -2.12 4.72
C ILE A 122 -1.66 -1.97 3.61
N LEU A 123 -0.89 -0.89 3.69
CA LEU A 123 0.27 -0.61 2.87
C LEU A 123 1.53 -0.75 3.74
N VAL A 124 2.66 -1.03 3.12
CA VAL A 124 3.93 -1.21 3.84
C VAL A 124 4.92 -0.17 3.35
N THR A 125 5.71 0.39 4.27
CA THR A 125 6.76 1.36 3.90
C THR A 125 7.92 0.68 3.18
N ASP A 126 8.45 1.35 2.18
CA ASP A 126 9.60 0.91 1.39
C ASP A 126 10.93 1.06 2.15
N LYS A 127 12.07 0.80 1.47
CA LYS A 127 13.42 0.90 2.05
C LYS A 127 13.78 2.30 2.55
N LEU A 128 13.09 3.34 2.05
CA LEU A 128 13.25 4.73 2.45
C LEU A 128 12.23 5.16 3.54
N GLY A 129 11.44 4.21 4.04
CA GLY A 129 10.38 4.49 4.99
C GLY A 129 9.19 5.22 4.39
N LEU A 130 9.03 5.18 3.07
CA LEU A 130 7.96 5.88 2.35
C LEU A 130 6.83 4.92 1.96
N THR A 131 5.60 5.42 2.01
CA THR A 131 4.45 4.77 1.38
C THR A 131 3.53 5.82 0.77
N ARG A 132 2.70 5.40 -0.18
CA ARG A 132 1.81 6.29 -0.94
C ARG A 132 0.46 5.66 -1.11
N ASP A 133 -0.55 6.50 -1.09
CA ASP A 133 -1.90 6.18 -1.53
C ASP A 133 -2.44 7.35 -2.37
N ARG A 134 -3.66 7.24 -2.85
CA ARG A 134 -4.33 8.25 -3.63
C ARG A 134 -5.76 8.38 -3.15
N ILE A 135 -6.18 9.62 -2.95
CA ILE A 135 -7.57 9.94 -2.61
C ILE A 135 -8.23 10.68 -3.77
N THR A 136 -9.46 10.32 -4.06
CA THR A 136 -10.35 11.06 -4.96
C THR A 136 -11.51 11.58 -4.15
N THR A 137 -11.70 12.88 -4.12
CA THR A 137 -12.78 13.51 -3.34
C THR A 137 -13.32 14.77 -4.03
N LYS A 138 -14.59 15.07 -3.79
CA LYS A 138 -15.26 16.30 -4.24
C LYS A 138 -15.47 17.30 -3.11
N LYS A 139 -15.17 16.92 -1.89
CA LYS A 139 -15.31 17.75 -0.68
C LYS A 139 -14.07 17.60 0.16
N THR A 140 -13.80 18.60 1.00
CA THR A 140 -12.72 18.52 1.99
C THR A 140 -12.80 17.20 2.76
N ALA A 141 -11.71 16.45 2.73
CA ALA A 141 -11.60 15.13 3.35
C ALA A 141 -10.65 15.17 4.54
N THR A 142 -11.08 14.60 5.65
CA THR A 142 -10.20 14.31 6.77
C THR A 142 -9.63 12.91 6.58
N VAL A 143 -8.31 12.82 6.46
CA VAL A 143 -7.60 11.56 6.31
C VAL A 143 -6.98 11.19 7.65
N THR A 144 -7.35 10.03 8.15
CA THR A 144 -6.74 9.40 9.33
C THR A 144 -5.81 8.30 8.83
N LEU A 145 -4.57 8.31 9.29
CA LEU A 145 -3.65 7.22 9.05
C LEU A 145 -3.24 6.57 10.37
N ASN A 146 -3.04 5.28 10.34
CA ASN A 146 -2.49 4.51 11.44
C ASN A 146 -1.17 3.90 10.96
N ALA A 147 -0.07 4.20 11.63
CA ALA A 147 1.27 3.71 11.30
C ALA A 147 1.95 3.24 12.57
N GLY A 148 2.38 1.96 12.61
CA GLY A 148 3.05 1.38 13.77
C GLY A 148 2.28 1.55 15.09
N GLY A 149 0.94 1.45 15.06
CA GLY A 149 0.10 1.63 16.24
C GLY A 149 -0.25 3.09 16.59
N THR A 150 0.39 4.07 15.95
CA THR A 150 0.12 5.50 16.22
C THR A 150 -0.83 6.07 15.17
N ARG A 151 -1.80 6.86 15.64
CA ARG A 151 -2.81 7.52 14.80
C ARG A 151 -2.41 8.96 14.50
N TYR A 152 -2.52 9.33 13.23
CA TYR A 152 -2.32 10.69 12.73
C TYR A 152 -3.53 11.11 11.92
N THR A 153 -3.83 12.42 11.91
CA THR A 153 -4.95 12.96 11.15
C THR A 153 -4.53 14.25 10.47
N PHE A 154 -4.88 14.39 9.19
CA PHE A 154 -4.68 15.61 8.43
C PHE A 154 -5.82 15.83 7.45
N GLN A 155 -5.93 17.03 6.89
CA GLN A 155 -7.00 17.40 5.96
C GLN A 155 -6.47 17.55 4.54
N VAL A 156 -7.31 17.17 3.58
CA VAL A 156 -7.14 17.44 2.16
C VAL A 156 -8.28 18.39 1.78
N PRO A 157 -8.02 19.70 1.81
CA PRO A 157 -9.05 20.70 1.50
C PRO A 157 -9.35 20.71 0.00
N VAL A 158 -10.60 20.99 -0.32
CA VAL A 158 -11.06 21.35 -1.67
C VAL A 158 -11.28 22.86 -1.65
N GLY A 159 -10.74 23.56 -2.64
CA GLY A 159 -10.92 24.99 -2.80
C GLY A 159 -12.39 25.36 -3.07
N ASP A 160 -12.75 26.51 -2.59
CA ASP A 160 -14.06 27.15 -2.83
C ASP A 160 -14.06 27.90 -4.16
#